data_604940e7a87c8d93b3a501d2a143266d
#
_entry.id   604940e7a87c8d93b3a501d2a143266d
#
_cell.length_a   1.000
_cell.length_b   1.000
_cell.length_c   1.000
_cell.angle_alpha   90.00
_cell.angle_beta   90.00
_cell.angle_gamma   90.00
#
_symmetry.space_group_name_H-M   'P 1'
#
loop_
_entity.id
_entity.type
_entity.pdbx_description
1 polymer ?
#
loop_
_entity_poly.entity_id
_entity_poly.type
_entity_poly.pdbx_seq_one_letter_code
_entity_poly.pdbx_strand_id
1 'polypeptide(L)'
;MNKEEPKKNKCYCGHTTTCDCGPLEVSDEAKQRAVNYMSLKGALEPKDVVLGYKTSLDAQMLDKIEPKQEIWKDIPNYESLYQVSNFGNVKSLERYVKGKVENRLQKENILSKRLVGDKGSQYYAVTLCNNKDRKQIKVSVLVAMAFLNHIPNGYVGFTVDHIDNNPLNNNVNNLQVITKRENSSKDRKGISKYTGVTFNKKSNKWRSQIWIDGKNKTLGSFDDELEAHRAYQKELQQHLKS
;
A
#
# COMPACT_ATOMS: atom_id res chain seq x y z
N MET A 1 -28.47 20.66 31.57
CA MET A 1 -28.35 19.44 30.78
C MET A 1 -27.93 19.87 29.37
N ASN A 2 -26.63 19.92 29.13
CA ASN A 2 -26.06 20.27 27.82
C ASN A 2 -26.03 19.01 26.95
N LYS A 3 -26.83 19.01 25.89
CA LYS A 3 -26.75 17.97 24.84
C LYS A 3 -25.59 18.33 23.95
N GLU A 4 -24.50 17.54 23.99
CA GLU A 4 -23.44 17.60 22.99
C GLU A 4 -24.00 17.10 21.66
N GLU A 5 -23.96 17.96 20.63
CA GLU A 5 -24.25 17.57 19.25
C GLU A 5 -23.15 16.66 18.73
N PRO A 6 -23.49 15.60 17.98
CA PRO A 6 -22.48 14.70 17.40
C PRO A 6 -21.65 15.46 16.33
N LYS A 7 -20.33 15.34 16.44
CA LYS A 7 -19.37 15.92 15.49
C LYS A 7 -19.68 15.37 14.08
N LYS A 8 -20.09 16.27 13.17
CA LYS A 8 -20.33 15.96 11.75
C LYS A 8 -19.05 15.45 11.11
N ASN A 9 -19.03 14.18 10.73
CA ASN A 9 -17.95 13.61 9.92
C ASN A 9 -17.95 14.31 8.55
N LYS A 10 -16.83 14.96 8.20
CA LYS A 10 -16.66 15.57 6.88
C LYS A 10 -16.69 14.48 5.81
N CYS A 11 -17.66 14.56 4.90
CA CYS A 11 -17.67 13.70 3.72
C CYS A 11 -16.44 14.00 2.85
N TYR A 12 -15.85 12.96 2.29
CA TYR A 12 -14.64 13.01 1.45
C TYR A 12 -14.83 13.78 0.13
N CYS A 13 -16.09 14.11 -0.25
CA CYS A 13 -16.45 14.89 -1.44
C CYS A 13 -16.33 16.42 -1.24
N GLY A 14 -16.03 16.89 -0.02
CA GLY A 14 -15.81 18.32 0.27
C GLY A 14 -17.08 19.16 0.38
N HIS A 15 -18.27 18.57 0.31
CA HIS A 15 -19.53 19.30 0.49
C HIS A 15 -19.95 19.35 1.95
N THR A 16 -20.39 20.53 2.39
CA THR A 16 -20.75 20.83 3.79
C THR A 16 -22.25 20.68 4.09
N THR A 17 -23.06 20.26 3.14
CA THR A 17 -24.51 20.10 3.30
C THR A 17 -24.95 18.74 2.81
N THR A 18 -25.64 17.99 3.65
CA THR A 18 -26.38 16.73 3.44
C THR A 18 -26.00 16.00 2.15
N CYS A 19 -24.91 15.24 2.20
CA CYS A 19 -24.50 14.39 1.09
C CYS A 19 -25.25 13.06 1.22
N ASP A 20 -26.13 12.78 0.27
CA ASP A 20 -26.72 11.46 0.04
C ASP A 20 -25.72 10.52 -0.65
N CYS A 21 -24.47 10.57 -0.25
CA CYS A 21 -23.47 9.59 -0.63
C CYS A 21 -23.81 8.32 0.16
N GLY A 22 -24.58 7.45 -0.43
CA GLY A 22 -24.74 6.08 0.01
C GLY A 22 -23.36 5.43 0.23
N PRO A 23 -23.26 4.29 0.89
CA PRO A 23 -22.00 3.58 1.05
C PRO A 23 -21.35 3.47 -0.34
N LEU A 24 -20.08 3.91 -0.48
CA LEU A 24 -19.32 3.83 -1.72
C LEU A 24 -19.43 2.41 -2.24
N GLU A 25 -20.32 2.19 -3.20
CA GLU A 25 -20.40 0.92 -3.92
C GLU A 25 -19.08 0.78 -4.67
N VAL A 26 -18.24 -0.08 -4.14
CA VAL A 26 -17.04 -0.54 -4.84
C VAL A 26 -17.53 -1.21 -6.12
N SER A 27 -17.13 -0.69 -7.28
CA SER A 27 -17.55 -1.23 -8.57
C SER A 27 -17.27 -2.74 -8.62
N ASP A 28 -18.12 -3.48 -9.33
CA ASP A 28 -17.95 -4.93 -9.44
C ASP A 28 -16.62 -5.31 -10.08
N GLU A 29 -16.06 -4.45 -10.93
CA GLU A 29 -14.70 -4.60 -11.44
C GLU A 29 -13.63 -4.48 -10.34
N ALA A 30 -13.80 -3.58 -9.37
CA ALA A 30 -12.87 -3.46 -8.26
C ALA A 30 -13.00 -4.63 -7.27
N LYS A 31 -14.24 -5.14 -7.08
CA LYS A 31 -14.48 -6.39 -6.34
C LYS A 31 -13.87 -7.58 -7.08
N GLN A 32 -14.03 -7.66 -8.40
CA GLN A 32 -13.45 -8.73 -9.22
C GLN A 32 -11.93 -8.66 -9.26
N ARG A 33 -11.33 -7.47 -9.29
CA ARG A 33 -9.87 -7.30 -9.18
C ARG A 33 -9.34 -7.76 -7.81
N ALA A 34 -10.07 -7.48 -6.74
CA ALA A 34 -9.73 -7.97 -5.40
C ALA A 34 -9.85 -9.51 -5.31
N VAL A 35 -10.90 -10.09 -5.91
CA VAL A 35 -11.08 -11.56 -6.00
C VAL A 35 -9.99 -12.19 -6.86
N ASN A 36 -9.63 -11.62 -7.99
CA ASN A 36 -8.55 -12.10 -8.84
C ASN A 36 -7.18 -12.00 -8.15
N TYR A 37 -6.93 -10.95 -7.37
CA TYR A 37 -5.73 -10.84 -6.54
C TYR A 37 -5.69 -11.90 -5.44
N MET A 38 -6.83 -12.19 -4.82
CA MET A 38 -6.98 -13.28 -3.85
C MET A 38 -6.84 -14.65 -4.52
N SER A 39 -7.34 -14.83 -5.74
CA SER A 39 -7.26 -16.10 -6.49
C SER A 39 -5.87 -16.35 -7.06
N LEU A 40 -5.12 -15.33 -7.47
CA LEU A 40 -3.71 -15.46 -7.85
C LEU A 40 -2.81 -15.80 -6.65
N LYS A 41 -3.22 -15.42 -5.42
CA LYS A 41 -2.63 -15.91 -4.18
C LYS A 41 -3.27 -17.21 -3.68
N GLY A 42 -4.47 -17.55 -4.12
CA GLY A 42 -5.28 -18.69 -3.68
C GLY A 42 -5.01 -20.00 -4.44
N ALA A 43 -3.98 -20.03 -5.31
CA ALA A 43 -3.35 -21.30 -5.72
C ALA A 43 -2.53 -21.93 -4.57
N LEU A 44 -2.44 -21.22 -3.43
CA LEU A 44 -1.86 -21.70 -2.18
C LEU A 44 -3.01 -21.82 -1.16
N GLU A 45 -3.14 -22.99 -0.54
CA GLU A 45 -4.08 -23.25 0.55
C GLU A 45 -4.03 -22.15 1.62
N PRO A 46 -5.12 -21.82 2.34
CA PRO A 46 -5.15 -20.76 3.35
C PRO A 46 -4.06 -20.85 4.43
N LYS A 47 -3.48 -22.01 4.63
CA LYS A 47 -2.35 -22.27 5.53
C LYS A 47 -1.00 -21.72 5.00
N ASP A 48 -0.90 -21.45 3.69
CA ASP A 48 0.34 -20.97 3.03
C ASP A 48 0.35 -19.45 2.84
N VAL A 49 -0.77 -18.76 3.08
CA VAL A 49 -0.94 -17.29 2.95
C VAL A 49 -0.27 -16.53 4.09
N VAL A 50 0.21 -17.23 5.12
CA VAL A 50 0.69 -16.62 6.38
C VAL A 50 2.10 -16.06 6.30
N LEU A 51 2.85 -16.40 5.26
CA LEU A 51 4.26 -15.96 5.15
C LEU A 51 4.48 -15.39 3.75
N GLY A 52 4.83 -14.12 3.70
CA GLY A 52 5.40 -13.46 2.53
C GLY A 52 6.76 -14.06 2.15
N TYR A 53 6.82 -15.39 2.05
CA TYR A 53 7.96 -16.06 1.44
C TYR A 53 7.82 -15.96 -0.07
N LYS A 54 8.63 -15.08 -0.67
CA LYS A 54 9.17 -15.37 -1.97
C LYS A 54 9.85 -16.73 -1.83
N THR A 55 9.30 -17.76 -2.45
CA THR A 55 10.06 -19.00 -2.58
C THR A 55 11.36 -18.64 -3.30
N SER A 56 12.46 -19.34 -2.99
CA SER A 56 13.77 -19.07 -3.62
C SER A 56 13.71 -19.14 -5.15
N LEU A 57 12.74 -19.87 -5.70
CA LEU A 57 12.43 -19.95 -7.12
C LEU A 57 11.81 -18.66 -7.67
N ASP A 58 10.87 -18.03 -6.93
CA ASP A 58 10.24 -16.78 -7.37
C ASP A 58 11.23 -15.60 -7.31
N ALA A 59 12.13 -15.61 -6.32
CA ALA A 59 13.20 -14.62 -6.23
C ALA A 59 14.20 -14.78 -7.39
N GLN A 60 14.58 -16.00 -7.76
CA GLN A 60 15.50 -16.26 -8.88
C GLN A 60 14.88 -15.99 -10.25
N MET A 61 13.55 -16.12 -10.40
CA MET A 61 12.86 -15.73 -11.63
C MET A 61 12.68 -14.22 -11.75
N LEU A 62 12.49 -13.51 -10.64
CA LEU A 62 12.38 -12.04 -10.63
C LEU A 62 13.73 -11.35 -10.90
N ASP A 63 14.85 -11.93 -10.47
CA ASP A 63 16.20 -11.40 -10.77
C ASP A 63 16.58 -11.50 -12.25
N LYS A 64 15.87 -12.33 -13.04
CA LYS A 64 16.14 -12.50 -14.48
C LYS A 64 15.36 -11.54 -15.38
N ILE A 65 14.41 -10.79 -14.84
CA ILE A 65 13.64 -9.78 -15.58
C ILE A 65 14.01 -8.40 -15.04
N GLU A 66 15.24 -7.96 -15.29
CA GLU A 66 15.47 -6.53 -15.37
C GLU A 66 14.67 -6.04 -16.59
N PRO A 67 13.61 -5.26 -16.42
CA PRO A 67 12.93 -4.71 -17.58
C PRO A 67 13.88 -3.70 -18.21
N LYS A 68 14.65 -4.16 -19.21
CA LYS A 68 15.49 -3.28 -20.04
C LYS A 68 14.65 -2.23 -20.78
N GLN A 69 13.33 -2.43 -20.79
CA GLN A 69 12.39 -1.58 -21.52
C GLN A 69 11.44 -0.87 -20.56
N GLU A 70 11.21 0.41 -20.82
CA GLU A 70 10.22 1.19 -20.10
C GLU A 70 8.81 0.82 -20.56
N ILE A 71 7.98 0.34 -19.63
CA ILE A 71 6.60 -0.08 -19.86
C ILE A 71 5.68 0.94 -19.21
N TRP A 72 4.69 1.43 -19.98
CA TRP A 72 3.72 2.41 -19.54
C TRP A 72 2.36 1.77 -19.31
N LYS A 73 1.70 2.12 -18.22
CA LYS A 73 0.32 1.71 -17.89
C LYS A 73 -0.51 2.91 -17.47
N ASP A 74 -1.80 2.86 -17.78
CA ASP A 74 -2.76 3.85 -17.31
C ASP A 74 -2.81 3.86 -15.78
N ILE A 75 -2.91 5.06 -15.22
CA ILE A 75 -3.09 5.24 -13.79
C ILE A 75 -4.57 5.03 -13.47
N PRO A 76 -4.95 4.08 -12.60
CA PRO A 76 -6.33 3.88 -12.18
C PRO A 76 -6.98 5.17 -11.67
N ASN A 77 -8.21 5.44 -12.13
CA ASN A 77 -8.99 6.67 -11.94
C ASN A 77 -8.46 7.91 -12.71
N TYR A 78 -7.46 7.74 -13.55
CA TYR A 78 -6.90 8.77 -14.44
C TYR A 78 -6.65 8.21 -15.85
N GLU A 79 -7.41 7.17 -16.23
CA GLU A 79 -7.35 6.55 -17.56
C GLU A 79 -7.54 7.62 -18.65
N SER A 80 -6.86 7.48 -19.76
CA SER A 80 -6.84 8.46 -20.86
C SER A 80 -6.28 9.85 -20.51
N LEU A 81 -5.88 10.10 -19.27
CA LEU A 81 -5.30 11.37 -18.83
C LEU A 81 -3.81 11.24 -18.51
N TYR A 82 -3.43 10.17 -17.80
CA TYR A 82 -2.05 9.97 -17.34
C TYR A 82 -1.65 8.51 -17.35
N GLN A 83 -0.38 8.28 -17.65
CA GLN A 83 0.27 6.97 -17.52
C GLN A 83 1.47 7.06 -16.58
N VAL A 84 1.80 5.94 -15.96
CA VAL A 84 3.01 5.77 -15.16
C VAL A 84 3.83 4.62 -15.71
N SER A 85 5.17 4.75 -15.68
CA SER A 85 6.06 3.69 -16.12
C SER A 85 6.52 2.82 -14.95
N ASN A 86 7.01 1.62 -15.29
CA ASN A 86 7.66 0.70 -14.36
C ASN A 86 8.93 1.28 -13.70
N PHE A 87 9.50 2.37 -14.25
CA PHE A 87 10.62 3.12 -13.66
C PHE A 87 10.17 4.33 -12.83
N GLY A 88 8.86 4.53 -12.67
CA GLY A 88 8.31 5.65 -11.91
C GLY A 88 8.33 6.98 -12.64
N ASN A 89 8.39 7.00 -13.97
CA ASN A 89 8.11 8.19 -14.75
C ASN A 89 6.60 8.33 -14.92
N VAL A 90 6.11 9.56 -14.98
CA VAL A 90 4.68 9.85 -15.13
C VAL A 90 4.50 10.77 -16.32
N LYS A 91 3.60 10.43 -17.23
CA LYS A 91 3.29 11.26 -18.39
C LYS A 91 1.82 11.66 -18.43
N SER A 92 1.59 12.87 -18.90
CA SER A 92 0.27 13.38 -19.30
C SER A 92 0.04 13.00 -20.74
N LEU A 93 -1.07 12.34 -21.04
CA LEU A 93 -1.43 11.98 -22.41
C LEU A 93 -1.93 13.20 -23.18
N GLU A 94 -1.77 13.14 -24.49
CA GLU A 94 -2.30 14.16 -25.39
C GLU A 94 -3.82 14.22 -25.29
N ARG A 95 -4.37 15.42 -25.12
CA ARG A 95 -5.81 15.65 -25.07
C ARG A 95 -6.20 17.10 -25.28
N TYR A 96 -7.43 17.32 -25.69
CA TYR A 96 -8.01 18.66 -25.69
C TYR A 96 -8.40 19.07 -24.27
N VAL A 97 -7.95 20.23 -23.84
CA VAL A 97 -8.29 20.83 -22.55
C VAL A 97 -9.03 22.13 -22.75
N LYS A 98 -9.99 22.42 -21.89
CA LYS A 98 -10.76 23.66 -21.93
C LYS A 98 -9.86 24.86 -21.70
N GLY A 99 -9.75 25.72 -22.72
CA GLY A 99 -9.09 27.02 -22.64
C GLY A 99 -10.06 28.11 -22.15
N LYS A 100 -9.56 29.34 -22.04
CA LYS A 100 -10.40 30.49 -21.69
C LYS A 100 -11.39 30.88 -22.80
N VAL A 101 -10.99 30.77 -24.05
CA VAL A 101 -11.78 31.11 -25.24
C VAL A 101 -12.13 29.86 -26.02
N GLU A 102 -11.13 29.01 -26.34
CA GLU A 102 -11.28 27.80 -27.11
C GLU A 102 -10.56 26.63 -26.47
N ASN A 103 -10.97 25.41 -26.82
CA ASN A 103 -10.25 24.20 -26.42
C ASN A 103 -8.86 24.19 -27.10
N ARG A 104 -7.84 23.87 -26.30
CA ARG A 104 -6.46 23.75 -26.79
C ARG A 104 -5.97 22.32 -26.70
N LEU A 105 -5.19 21.91 -27.68
CA LEU A 105 -4.49 20.64 -27.65
C LEU A 105 -3.35 20.73 -26.64
N GLN A 106 -3.39 19.90 -25.59
CA GLN A 106 -2.27 19.65 -24.70
C GLN A 106 -1.54 18.41 -25.23
N LYS A 107 -0.32 18.58 -25.70
CA LYS A 107 0.54 17.49 -26.18
C LYS A 107 0.95 16.57 -25.02
N GLU A 108 1.29 15.33 -25.36
CA GLU A 108 1.91 14.39 -24.41
C GLU A 108 3.16 15.04 -23.78
N ASN A 109 3.32 14.86 -22.48
CA ASN A 109 4.44 15.43 -21.74
C ASN A 109 4.76 14.60 -20.49
N ILE A 110 6.05 14.36 -20.24
CA ILE A 110 6.53 13.76 -18.99
C ILE A 110 6.47 14.81 -17.88
N LEU A 111 5.80 14.48 -16.79
CA LEU A 111 5.62 15.38 -15.67
C LEU A 111 6.90 15.48 -14.83
N SER A 112 7.25 16.70 -14.45
CA SER A 112 8.33 16.93 -13.50
C SER A 112 7.95 16.39 -12.13
N LYS A 113 8.78 15.53 -11.58
CA LYS A 113 8.63 15.01 -10.20
C LYS A 113 9.11 16.05 -9.20
N ARG A 114 8.27 16.37 -8.20
CA ARG A 114 8.66 17.25 -7.09
C ARG A 114 9.20 16.41 -5.95
N LEU A 115 10.32 16.84 -5.38
CA LEU A 115 10.84 16.28 -4.14
C LEU A 115 10.05 16.89 -2.99
N VAL A 116 9.44 16.07 -2.15
CA VAL A 116 8.55 16.47 -1.04
C VAL A 116 9.00 15.74 0.23
N GLY A 117 8.89 16.41 1.38
CA GLY A 117 9.26 15.89 2.69
C GLY A 117 10.54 16.54 3.24
N ASP A 118 10.79 16.29 4.52
CA ASP A 118 11.98 16.80 5.22
C ASP A 118 13.24 16.01 4.87
N LYS A 119 14.41 16.58 5.16
CA LYS A 119 15.70 15.92 4.96
C LYS A 119 15.71 14.55 5.66
N GLY A 120 15.87 13.47 4.89
CA GLY A 120 15.86 12.08 5.39
C GLY A 120 14.53 11.33 5.22
N SER A 121 13.42 12.02 4.86
CA SER A 121 12.13 11.41 4.55
C SER A 121 11.54 11.87 3.21
N GLN A 122 12.41 12.29 2.29
CA GLN A 122 12.03 12.84 0.99
C GLN A 122 11.52 11.76 0.04
N TYR A 123 10.50 12.09 -0.75
CA TYR A 123 9.93 11.22 -1.78
C TYR A 123 9.53 12.02 -3.01
N TYR A 124 9.42 11.37 -4.14
CA TYR A 124 8.90 11.99 -5.36
C TYR A 124 7.37 11.98 -5.39
N ALA A 125 6.80 13.13 -5.75
CA ALA A 125 5.37 13.28 -6.00
C ALA A 125 5.12 14.06 -7.29
N VAL A 126 3.97 13.80 -7.90
CA VAL A 126 3.43 14.56 -9.05
C VAL A 126 2.04 15.07 -8.72
N THR A 127 1.64 16.16 -9.37
CA THR A 127 0.29 16.69 -9.27
C THR A 127 -0.51 16.25 -10.48
N LEU A 128 -1.54 15.44 -10.26
CA LEU A 128 -2.50 15.05 -11.28
C LEU A 128 -3.76 15.90 -11.20
N CYS A 129 -4.36 16.15 -12.35
CA CYS A 129 -5.61 16.92 -12.45
C CYS A 129 -6.65 16.06 -13.16
N ASN A 130 -7.80 15.87 -12.52
CA ASN A 130 -8.98 15.28 -13.14
C ASN A 130 -10.12 16.29 -13.01
N ASN A 131 -10.61 16.79 -14.16
CA ASN A 131 -11.56 17.89 -14.23
C ASN A 131 -11.04 19.14 -13.48
N LYS A 132 -11.62 19.49 -12.34
CA LYS A 132 -11.23 20.65 -11.51
C LYS A 132 -10.37 20.24 -10.31
N ASP A 133 -10.29 18.96 -10.01
CA ASP A 133 -9.59 18.46 -8.83
C ASP A 133 -8.10 18.28 -9.13
N ARG A 134 -7.29 18.87 -8.25
CA ARG A 134 -5.82 18.72 -8.27
C ARG A 134 -5.39 17.88 -7.07
N LYS A 135 -4.70 16.79 -7.31
CA LYS A 135 -4.22 15.92 -6.25
C LYS A 135 -2.73 15.65 -6.41
N GLN A 136 -1.96 15.94 -5.36
CA GLN A 136 -0.57 15.55 -5.29
C GLN A 136 -0.49 14.10 -4.79
N ILE A 137 0.17 13.25 -5.55
CA ILE A 137 0.27 11.81 -5.26
C ILE A 137 1.72 11.38 -5.33
N LYS A 138 2.13 10.51 -4.41
CA LYS A 138 3.47 9.90 -4.42
C LYS A 138 3.65 9.04 -5.66
N VAL A 139 4.82 9.13 -6.29
CA VAL A 139 5.14 8.32 -7.48
C VAL A 139 5.09 6.83 -7.17
N SER A 140 5.62 6.40 -6.02
CA SER A 140 5.55 5.00 -5.57
C SER A 140 4.12 4.46 -5.50
N VAL A 141 3.16 5.29 -5.05
CA VAL A 141 1.74 4.91 -5.00
C VAL A 141 1.17 4.73 -6.40
N LEU A 142 1.49 5.64 -7.34
CA LEU A 142 1.03 5.54 -8.73
C LEU A 142 1.57 4.28 -9.42
N VAL A 143 2.86 3.97 -9.24
CA VAL A 143 3.46 2.72 -9.74
C VAL A 143 2.77 1.50 -9.11
N ALA A 144 2.56 1.52 -7.80
CA ALA A 144 1.91 0.41 -7.13
C ALA A 144 0.44 0.23 -7.57
N MET A 145 -0.29 1.32 -7.84
CA MET A 145 -1.65 1.24 -8.40
C MET A 145 -1.67 0.56 -9.77
N ALA A 146 -0.75 0.96 -10.66
CA ALA A 146 -0.76 0.51 -12.05
C ALA A 146 -0.14 -0.90 -12.23
N PHE A 147 0.83 -1.27 -11.41
CA PHE A 147 1.61 -2.51 -11.60
C PHE A 147 1.41 -3.56 -10.51
N LEU A 148 1.09 -3.14 -9.28
CA LEU A 148 0.97 -4.02 -8.12
C LEU A 148 -0.48 -4.12 -7.60
N ASN A 149 -1.44 -3.61 -8.35
CA ASN A 149 -2.87 -3.59 -8.00
C ASN A 149 -3.17 -2.97 -6.62
N HIS A 150 -2.33 -2.03 -6.18
CA HIS A 150 -2.56 -1.32 -4.92
C HIS A 150 -3.76 -0.41 -5.01
N ILE A 151 -4.66 -0.48 -4.03
CA ILE A 151 -5.83 0.41 -3.91
C ILE A 151 -5.55 1.38 -2.75
N PRO A 152 -5.24 2.66 -3.04
CA PRO A 152 -5.02 3.65 -2.00
C PRO A 152 -6.30 3.83 -1.17
N ASN A 153 -6.16 3.81 0.16
CA ASN A 153 -7.27 3.95 1.13
C ASN A 153 -8.38 2.89 1.03
N GLY A 154 -8.24 1.87 0.16
CA GLY A 154 -9.25 0.83 -0.06
C GLY A 154 -9.18 -0.32 0.95
N TYR A 155 -7.97 -0.64 1.43
CA TYR A 155 -7.76 -1.65 2.48
C TYR A 155 -7.09 -1.00 3.68
N VAL A 156 -7.80 -0.94 4.79
CA VAL A 156 -7.26 -0.50 6.08
C VAL A 156 -6.10 -1.42 6.43
N GLY A 157 -4.88 -0.88 6.40
CA GLY A 157 -3.71 -1.59 6.86
C GLY A 157 -2.62 -1.85 5.83
N PHE A 158 -2.84 -1.69 4.51
CA PHE A 158 -1.79 -1.85 3.51
C PHE A 158 -1.07 -0.54 3.18
N THR A 159 0.21 -0.63 2.84
CA THR A 159 1.05 0.49 2.44
C THR A 159 2.04 0.05 1.35
N VAL A 160 2.47 1.01 0.55
CA VAL A 160 3.56 0.81 -0.40
C VAL A 160 4.89 1.02 0.33
N ASP A 161 5.77 0.05 0.21
CA ASP A 161 7.08 0.05 0.83
C ASP A 161 8.18 -0.09 -0.24
N HIS A 162 9.35 0.50 0.03
CA HIS A 162 10.55 0.39 -0.81
C HIS A 162 11.47 -0.70 -0.26
N ILE A 163 11.73 -1.73 -1.05
CA ILE A 163 12.50 -2.91 -0.63
C ILE A 163 13.91 -2.52 -0.16
N ASP A 164 14.53 -1.58 -0.85
CA ASP A 164 15.87 -1.04 -0.55
C ASP A 164 15.88 0.07 0.50
N ASN A 165 14.72 0.44 1.07
CA ASN A 165 14.54 1.58 1.98
C ASN A 165 14.88 2.95 1.37
N ASN A 166 15.00 3.06 0.04
CA ASN A 166 15.22 4.32 -0.65
C ASN A 166 13.90 4.85 -1.24
N PRO A 167 13.26 5.87 -0.62
CA PRO A 167 11.98 6.39 -1.08
C PRO A 167 12.04 7.11 -2.43
N LEU A 168 13.23 7.29 -2.99
CA LEU A 168 13.44 7.90 -4.30
C LEU A 168 13.52 6.85 -5.42
N ASN A 169 13.76 5.58 -5.10
CA ASN A 169 13.81 4.49 -6.05
C ASN A 169 12.40 3.90 -6.28
N ASN A 170 11.67 4.48 -7.23
CA ASN A 170 10.28 4.09 -7.55
C ASN A 170 10.19 3.05 -8.68
N ASN A 171 11.25 2.29 -8.94
CA ASN A 171 11.18 1.15 -9.85
C ASN A 171 10.20 0.11 -9.30
N VAL A 172 9.36 -0.46 -10.16
CA VAL A 172 8.35 -1.47 -9.76
C VAL A 172 8.97 -2.67 -9.04
N ASN A 173 10.18 -3.09 -9.44
CA ASN A 173 10.90 -4.20 -8.80
C ASN A 173 11.37 -3.88 -7.38
N ASN A 174 11.45 -2.60 -7.02
CA ASN A 174 11.82 -2.12 -5.69
C ASN A 174 10.60 -1.82 -4.82
N LEU A 175 9.39 -1.93 -5.34
CA LEU A 175 8.17 -1.64 -4.60
C LEU A 175 7.45 -2.91 -4.20
N GLN A 176 6.88 -2.90 -3.00
CA GLN A 176 6.00 -3.96 -2.50
C GLN A 176 4.81 -3.37 -1.77
N VAL A 177 3.70 -4.11 -1.79
CA VAL A 177 2.49 -3.75 -1.03
C VAL A 177 2.41 -4.68 0.17
N ILE A 178 2.61 -4.14 1.35
CA ILE A 178 2.65 -4.88 2.62
C ILE A 178 1.75 -4.23 3.66
N THR A 179 1.44 -4.95 4.73
CA THR A 179 0.69 -4.36 5.84
C THR A 179 1.51 -3.29 6.57
N LYS A 180 0.83 -2.32 7.18
CA LYS A 180 1.50 -1.32 8.05
C LYS A 180 2.28 -2.00 9.17
N ARG A 181 1.79 -3.15 9.65
CA ARG A 181 2.44 -3.94 10.68
C ARG A 181 3.77 -4.54 10.19
N GLU A 182 3.77 -5.17 9.02
CA GLU A 182 4.97 -5.70 8.38
C GLU A 182 5.98 -4.58 8.12
N ASN A 183 5.52 -3.47 7.53
CA ASN A 183 6.38 -2.31 7.28
C ASN A 183 7.00 -1.75 8.57
N SER A 184 6.25 -1.66 9.65
CA SER A 184 6.76 -1.19 10.94
C SER A 184 7.76 -2.15 11.60
N SER A 185 7.79 -3.40 11.20
CA SER A 185 8.70 -4.43 11.73
C SER A 185 9.87 -4.76 10.80
N LYS A 186 9.85 -4.30 9.55
CA LYS A 186 10.76 -4.66 8.47
C LYS A 186 12.25 -4.59 8.85
N ASP A 187 12.69 -3.52 9.48
CA ASP A 187 14.10 -3.28 9.76
C ASP A 187 14.43 -3.28 11.24
N ARG A 188 13.57 -3.87 12.07
CA ARG A 188 13.82 -3.96 13.50
C ARG A 188 14.96 -4.93 13.77
N LYS A 189 16.08 -4.41 14.24
CA LYS A 189 17.22 -5.21 14.74
C LYS A 189 16.86 -5.81 16.10
N GLY A 190 16.01 -6.82 16.11
CA GLY A 190 15.73 -7.63 17.30
C GLY A 190 16.57 -8.90 17.29
N ILE A 191 16.66 -9.61 18.42
CA ILE A 191 17.24 -10.95 18.49
C ILE A 191 16.37 -11.93 17.68
N SER A 192 15.05 -11.73 17.68
CA SER A 192 14.09 -12.50 16.90
C SER A 192 13.94 -11.96 15.50
N LYS A 193 13.88 -12.86 14.52
CA LYS A 193 13.50 -12.59 13.13
C LYS A 193 11.98 -12.46 12.95
N TYR A 194 11.18 -12.80 13.96
CA TYR A 194 9.73 -12.81 13.89
C TYR A 194 9.11 -11.60 14.60
N THR A 195 8.07 -11.04 13.97
CA THR A 195 7.28 -9.95 14.56
C THR A 195 6.55 -10.40 15.82
N GLY A 196 6.60 -9.55 16.86
CA GLY A 196 5.91 -9.82 18.14
C GLY A 196 6.61 -10.85 19.03
N VAL A 197 7.77 -11.36 18.62
CA VAL A 197 8.57 -12.31 19.39
C VAL A 197 9.82 -11.62 19.93
N THR A 198 10.11 -11.80 21.21
CA THR A 198 11.28 -11.23 21.90
C THR A 198 11.92 -12.27 22.81
N PHE A 199 13.24 -12.33 22.85
CA PHE A 199 13.95 -13.22 23.75
C PHE A 199 14.13 -12.56 25.13
N ASN A 200 13.64 -13.22 26.17
CA ASN A 200 13.83 -12.79 27.55
C ASN A 200 15.04 -13.51 28.16
N LYS A 201 16.16 -12.77 28.26
CA LYS A 201 17.42 -13.29 28.79
C LYS A 201 17.33 -13.79 30.25
N LYS A 202 16.42 -13.20 31.05
CA LYS A 202 16.29 -13.60 32.49
C LYS A 202 15.64 -14.98 32.66
N SER A 203 14.62 -15.28 31.84
CA SER A 203 13.91 -16.56 31.89
C SER A 203 14.41 -17.55 30.84
N ASN A 204 15.35 -17.17 29.98
CA ASN A 204 15.84 -17.93 28.83
C ASN A 204 14.70 -18.48 27.95
N LYS A 205 13.66 -17.66 27.73
CA LYS A 205 12.47 -18.02 26.95
C LYS A 205 12.10 -16.97 25.92
N TRP A 206 11.44 -17.39 24.87
CA TRP A 206 10.87 -16.54 23.84
C TRP A 206 9.48 -16.07 24.27
N ARG A 207 9.29 -14.75 24.41
CA ARG A 207 7.99 -14.13 24.70
C ARG A 207 7.29 -13.76 23.41
N SER A 208 6.04 -14.19 23.27
CA SER A 208 5.13 -13.75 22.22
C SER A 208 4.15 -12.71 22.74
N GLN A 209 4.00 -11.60 22.01
CA GLN A 209 3.06 -10.53 22.36
C GLN A 209 2.56 -9.82 21.12
N ILE A 210 1.32 -9.35 21.17
CA ILE A 210 0.65 -8.68 20.06
C ILE A 210 -0.05 -7.41 20.53
N TRP A 211 -0.02 -6.37 19.70
CA TRP A 211 -0.77 -5.14 19.95
C TRP A 211 -2.08 -5.18 19.16
N ILE A 212 -3.22 -5.24 19.87
CA ILE A 212 -4.57 -5.32 19.32
C ILE A 212 -5.46 -4.35 20.10
N ASP A 213 -6.34 -3.62 19.39
CA ASP A 213 -7.32 -2.68 19.96
C ASP A 213 -6.70 -1.68 20.96
N GLY A 214 -5.52 -1.17 20.61
CA GLY A 214 -4.83 -0.20 21.45
C GLY A 214 -4.18 -0.80 22.72
N LYS A 215 -4.15 -2.13 22.87
CA LYS A 215 -3.59 -2.83 24.04
C LYS A 215 -2.53 -3.85 23.64
N ASN A 216 -1.53 -4.01 24.49
CA ASN A 216 -0.53 -5.07 24.35
C ASN A 216 -1.02 -6.33 25.07
N LYS A 217 -1.19 -7.41 24.30
CA LYS A 217 -1.58 -8.73 24.81
C LYS A 217 -0.37 -9.66 24.78
N THR A 218 0.03 -10.20 25.93
CA THR A 218 1.05 -11.26 26.02
C THR A 218 0.40 -12.61 25.73
N LEU A 219 0.97 -13.35 24.79
CA LEU A 219 0.43 -14.64 24.32
C LEU A 219 1.10 -15.83 24.99
N GLY A 220 2.25 -15.63 25.62
CA GLY A 220 2.97 -16.64 26.37
C GLY A 220 4.48 -16.49 26.30
N SER A 221 5.17 -17.43 26.98
CA SER A 221 6.61 -17.62 26.92
C SER A 221 6.90 -19.06 26.51
N PHE A 222 7.77 -19.25 25.54
CA PHE A 222 8.04 -20.51 24.84
C PHE A 222 9.53 -20.81 24.89
N ASP A 223 9.88 -22.06 24.80
CA ASP A 223 11.28 -22.49 24.75
C ASP A 223 11.85 -22.33 23.33
N ASP A 224 10.98 -22.39 22.32
CA ASP A 224 11.33 -22.23 20.92
C ASP A 224 10.80 -20.91 20.31
N GLU A 225 11.61 -20.29 19.46
CA GLU A 225 11.27 -19.05 18.74
C GLU A 225 10.10 -19.24 17.78
N LEU A 226 10.05 -20.38 17.09
CA LEU A 226 9.01 -20.69 16.11
C LEU A 226 7.66 -20.96 16.79
N GLU A 227 7.64 -21.57 17.98
CA GLU A 227 6.41 -21.74 18.77
C GLU A 227 5.84 -20.39 19.21
N ALA A 228 6.71 -19.50 19.69
CA ALA A 228 6.31 -18.13 20.03
C ALA A 228 5.72 -17.40 18.80
N HIS A 229 6.31 -17.59 17.61
CA HIS A 229 5.79 -17.06 16.36
C HIS A 229 4.44 -17.66 15.97
N ARG A 230 4.25 -18.96 16.09
CA ARG A 230 2.96 -19.63 15.83
C ARG A 230 1.85 -19.11 16.73
N ALA A 231 2.14 -18.86 18.00
CA ALA A 231 1.18 -18.25 18.92
C ALA A 231 0.77 -16.84 18.47
N TYR A 232 1.73 -16.04 17.99
CA TYR A 232 1.47 -14.72 17.42
C TYR A 232 0.56 -14.81 16.19
N GLN A 233 0.88 -15.70 15.25
CA GLN A 233 0.11 -15.88 14.02
C GLN A 233 -1.32 -16.35 14.28
N LYS A 234 -1.49 -17.28 15.21
CA LYS A 234 -2.82 -17.76 15.61
C LYS A 234 -3.71 -16.62 16.15
N GLU A 235 -3.17 -15.78 17.02
CA GLU A 235 -3.92 -14.65 17.59
C GLU A 235 -4.24 -13.60 16.51
N LEU A 236 -3.28 -13.31 15.63
CA LEU A 236 -3.49 -12.39 14.52
C LEU A 236 -4.62 -12.85 13.58
N GLN A 237 -4.65 -14.15 13.24
CA GLN A 237 -5.70 -14.73 12.41
C GLN A 237 -7.08 -14.69 13.08
N GLN A 238 -7.15 -14.89 14.39
CA GLN A 238 -8.40 -14.78 15.14
C GLN A 238 -8.95 -13.35 15.09
N HIS A 239 -8.09 -12.36 15.28
CA HIS A 239 -8.48 -10.95 15.23
C HIS A 239 -8.90 -10.49 13.85
N LEU A 240 -8.34 -11.05 12.76
CA LEU A 240 -8.73 -10.70 11.39
C LEU A 240 -10.07 -11.31 10.97
N LYS A 241 -10.58 -12.30 11.71
CA LYS A 241 -11.87 -12.96 11.44
C LYS A 241 -13.04 -12.38 12.26
N SER A 242 -12.73 -11.61 13.31
CA SER A 242 -13.71 -10.90 14.13
C SER A 242 -14.02 -9.50 13.56
#